data_67dec210997d6e0fb59dcbdae67a1451
#
_entry.id   67dec210997d6e0fb59dcbdae67a1451
#
_cell.length_a   1.000
_cell.length_b   1.000
_cell.length_c   1.000
_cell.angle_alpha   90.00
_cell.angle_beta   90.00
_cell.angle_gamma   90.00
#
_symmetry.space_group_name_H-M   'P 1'
#
loop_
_entity.id
_entity.type
_entity.pdbx_description
1 polymer ?
#
loop_
_entity_poly.entity_id
_entity_poly.type
_entity_poly.pdbx_seq_one_letter_code
_entity_poly.pdbx_strand_id
1 'polypeptide(L)'
;MDTKQLKQKILDLAIRGKLVPQDPNDEPASVLLERIRKEKEQLIASGKLKKTKSKTTDTPHYENVPFEIPDSWEWTTIGDIAESNIGLTYDPSEICSNGVPVLRSNNIKNERIVLKDLVRVNSKILDKQFLNEGDLLICARNGSRNLVGKCAIIEHLSEPSSFGAFMAVCRSSYNRWLYYLLQTDYFDRYLDDSNSTTINQVTQKMLLAFRIPFPPCTEQLKIETEIEKWFSIIDEIEANKQDLQEYIKQAKSKVLDLAIHGKLVPQATNDEPAIELLKRINPHFVPCDTSHYENLPSGWTVLTVGEVADYINGRAFKPSEWEQTGLPIIRIQNLNDEEAAYNYSTAHFEDKYLVHNGDLLFAWAASLGTYIWQKEDAWLNQHIFKVIPKPFIERDFLYYSFINMIDDFYAESHGSGMV
;
A
#
# COMPACT_ATOMS: atom_id res chain seq x y z
N MET A 1 6.14 -10.57 9.31
CA MET A 1 6.91 -9.47 9.94
C MET A 1 6.40 -8.18 9.32
N ASP A 2 5.99 -7.21 10.12
CA ASP A 2 5.52 -5.90 9.66
C ASP A 2 6.73 -4.96 9.56
N THR A 3 7.19 -4.75 8.33
CA THR A 3 8.35 -3.91 8.00
C THR A 3 8.10 -2.43 8.31
N LYS A 4 6.85 -1.96 8.20
CA LYS A 4 6.48 -0.60 8.56
C LYS A 4 6.63 -0.36 10.07
N GLN A 5 6.15 -1.28 10.89
CA GLN A 5 6.34 -1.20 12.35
C GLN A 5 7.82 -1.26 12.73
N LEU A 6 8.63 -2.04 12.00
CA LEU A 6 10.06 -2.13 12.24
C LEU A 6 10.76 -0.80 11.92
N LYS A 7 10.44 -0.16 10.79
CA LYS A 7 10.96 1.19 10.44
C LYS A 7 10.59 2.21 11.52
N GLN A 8 9.34 2.23 12.00
CA GLN A 8 8.91 3.12 13.08
C GLN A 8 9.66 2.86 14.40
N LYS A 9 9.93 1.58 14.72
CA LYS A 9 10.71 1.26 15.93
C LYS A 9 12.14 1.75 15.85
N ILE A 10 12.78 1.65 14.68
CA ILE A 10 14.14 2.19 14.46
C ILE A 10 14.15 3.70 14.61
N LEU A 11 13.18 4.40 14.02
CA LEU A 11 13.04 5.86 14.17
C LEU A 11 12.77 6.28 15.62
N ASP A 12 11.94 5.55 16.37
CA ASP A 12 11.69 5.82 17.80
C ASP A 12 12.96 5.64 18.64
N LEU A 13 13.76 4.61 18.37
CA LEU A 13 15.06 4.43 19.01
C LEU A 13 16.03 5.58 18.66
N ALA A 14 16.02 6.02 17.41
CA ALA A 14 16.87 7.11 16.92
C ALA A 14 16.57 8.41 17.64
N ILE A 15 15.31 8.84 17.70
CA ILE A 15 14.93 10.13 18.32
C ILE A 15 15.06 10.14 19.86
N ARG A 16 15.20 8.97 20.48
CA ARG A 16 15.45 8.80 21.92
C ARG A 16 16.93 8.63 22.28
N GLY A 17 17.84 8.70 21.30
CA GLY A 17 19.27 8.47 21.50
C GLY A 17 19.63 7.03 21.91
N LYS A 18 18.82 6.04 21.48
CA LYS A 18 18.99 4.61 21.82
C LYS A 18 19.44 3.76 20.65
N LEU A 19 19.60 4.35 19.46
CA LEU A 19 19.98 3.62 18.25
C LEU A 19 21.49 3.40 18.13
N VAL A 20 22.28 4.37 18.59
CA VAL A 20 23.74 4.32 18.60
C VAL A 20 24.29 4.57 20.00
N PRO A 21 25.49 4.06 20.34
CA PRO A 21 26.12 4.36 21.63
C PRO A 21 26.49 5.84 21.73
N GLN A 22 26.32 6.42 22.93
CA GLN A 22 26.74 7.78 23.25
C GLN A 22 28.25 7.86 23.35
N ASP A 23 28.86 8.91 22.81
CA ASP A 23 30.29 9.21 22.98
C ASP A 23 30.46 10.41 23.94
N PRO A 24 31.07 10.22 25.13
CA PRO A 24 31.23 11.30 26.08
C PRO A 24 32.20 12.40 25.60
N ASN A 25 32.92 12.18 24.51
CA ASN A 25 33.83 13.17 23.91
C ASN A 25 33.16 14.01 22.82
N ASP A 26 31.93 13.67 22.40
CA ASP A 26 31.20 14.48 21.44
C ASP A 26 30.83 15.83 22.06
N GLU A 27 30.93 16.92 21.28
CA GLU A 27 30.53 18.26 21.72
C GLU A 27 29.01 18.24 22.03
N PRO A 28 28.61 18.65 23.28
CA PRO A 28 27.17 18.63 23.63
C PRO A 28 26.31 19.50 22.71
N ALA A 29 25.07 19.09 22.49
CA ALA A 29 24.12 19.81 21.63
C ALA A 29 23.85 21.25 22.10
N SER A 30 23.96 21.53 23.40
CA SER A 30 23.84 22.88 23.96
C SER A 30 24.85 23.89 23.38
N VAL A 31 26.10 23.45 23.17
CA VAL A 31 27.16 24.27 22.56
C VAL A 31 26.86 24.54 21.10
N LEU A 32 26.40 23.49 20.39
CA LEU A 32 26.00 23.61 18.98
C LEU A 32 24.83 24.57 18.80
N LEU A 33 23.80 24.47 19.65
CA LEU A 33 22.63 25.37 19.60
C LEU A 33 22.99 26.81 19.91
N GLU A 34 23.92 27.05 20.86
CA GLU A 34 24.40 28.41 21.15
C GLU A 34 25.12 29.02 19.94
N ARG A 35 25.91 28.22 19.19
CA ARG A 35 26.56 28.64 17.94
C ARG A 35 25.53 29.01 16.88
N ILE A 36 24.53 28.15 16.65
CA ILE A 36 23.44 28.40 15.70
C ILE A 36 22.70 29.70 16.07
N ARG A 37 22.42 29.92 17.35
CA ARG A 37 21.75 31.12 17.81
C ARG A 37 22.57 32.40 17.52
N LYS A 38 23.87 32.36 17.79
CA LYS A 38 24.79 33.50 17.48
C LYS A 38 24.85 33.80 16.00
N GLU A 39 24.94 32.77 15.16
CA GLU A 39 24.92 32.92 13.68
C GLU A 39 23.60 33.56 13.20
N LYS A 40 22.49 33.10 13.73
CA LYS A 40 21.16 33.62 13.41
C LYS A 40 20.99 35.06 13.81
N GLU A 41 21.50 35.47 14.98
CA GLU A 41 21.52 36.87 15.46
C GLU A 41 22.36 37.75 14.53
N GLN A 42 23.52 37.29 14.09
CA GLN A 42 24.35 38.02 13.12
C GLN A 42 23.66 38.20 11.77
N LEU A 43 22.95 37.19 11.27
CA LEU A 43 22.16 37.29 10.02
C LEU A 43 20.99 38.29 10.16
N ILE A 44 20.35 38.34 11.35
CA ILE A 44 19.31 39.33 11.63
C ILE A 44 19.91 40.75 11.73
N ALA A 45 21.02 40.89 12.41
CA ALA A 45 21.70 42.18 12.55
C ALA A 45 22.19 42.73 11.21
N SER A 46 22.63 41.86 10.28
CA SER A 46 23.04 42.23 8.92
C SER A 46 21.88 42.47 7.96
N GLY A 47 20.62 42.31 8.41
CA GLY A 47 19.44 42.50 7.59
C GLY A 47 19.17 41.37 6.56
N LYS A 48 19.96 40.30 6.59
CA LYS A 48 19.80 39.14 5.74
C LYS A 48 18.63 38.25 6.18
N LEU A 49 18.28 38.30 7.47
CA LEU A 49 17.16 37.58 8.05
C LEU A 49 16.18 38.56 8.70
N LYS A 50 14.87 38.36 8.49
CA LYS A 50 13.86 39.14 9.20
C LYS A 50 13.66 38.60 10.61
N LYS A 51 13.65 39.50 11.60
CA LYS A 51 13.36 39.14 13.01
C LYS A 51 11.93 38.59 13.09
N THR A 52 11.78 37.27 13.27
CA THR A 52 10.50 36.65 13.57
C THR A 52 10.12 37.02 15.00
N LYS A 53 8.86 37.47 15.22
CA LYS A 53 8.34 37.72 16.58
C LYS A 53 8.10 36.38 17.30
N SER A 54 9.14 35.67 17.63
CA SER A 54 9.09 34.56 18.60
C SER A 54 9.23 35.18 19.98
N LYS A 55 8.26 34.96 20.84
CA LYS A 55 8.46 35.18 22.29
C LYS A 55 9.35 34.02 22.76
N THR A 56 10.64 34.24 22.73
CA THR A 56 11.57 33.44 23.53
C THR A 56 11.24 33.71 25.01
N THR A 57 10.59 32.78 25.66
CA THR A 57 10.56 32.71 27.11
C THR A 57 11.97 32.30 27.53
N ASP A 58 12.66 33.22 28.23
CA ASP A 58 14.05 33.09 28.71
C ASP A 58 14.26 32.05 29.81
N THR A 59 13.37 31.10 29.97
CA THR A 59 13.54 30.00 30.94
C THR A 59 13.18 28.68 30.27
N PRO A 60 14.09 27.71 30.21
CA PRO A 60 13.76 26.36 29.80
C PRO A 60 12.96 25.70 30.94
N HIS A 61 11.65 25.89 30.98
CA HIS A 61 10.78 25.08 31.81
C HIS A 61 10.59 23.70 31.13
N TYR A 62 11.40 22.74 31.60
CA TYR A 62 11.36 21.32 31.23
C TYR A 62 10.15 20.57 31.85
N GLU A 63 9.05 21.23 32.15
CA GLU A 63 7.95 20.60 32.89
C GLU A 63 7.05 19.65 32.06
N ASN A 64 7.23 19.51 30.75
CA ASN A 64 6.52 18.50 29.95
C ASN A 64 7.31 18.10 28.69
N VAL A 65 8.40 17.36 28.88
CA VAL A 65 9.09 16.70 27.73
C VAL A 65 8.38 15.40 27.39
N PRO A 66 8.16 15.10 26.10
CA PRO A 66 7.41 13.92 25.67
C PRO A 66 8.08 12.58 26.04
N PHE A 67 9.41 12.59 26.18
CA PHE A 67 10.23 11.44 26.56
C PHE A 67 11.63 11.90 27.01
N GLU A 68 12.34 11.02 27.70
CA GLU A 68 13.71 11.24 28.11
C GLU A 68 14.68 11.14 26.93
N ILE A 69 15.71 12.02 26.94
CA ILE A 69 16.82 12.05 25.97
C ILE A 69 18.15 11.95 26.70
N PRO A 70 19.26 11.57 26.04
CA PRO A 70 20.59 11.57 26.64
C PRO A 70 21.02 12.97 27.18
N ASP A 71 21.87 13.00 28.19
CA ASP A 71 22.36 14.25 28.81
C ASP A 71 23.15 15.16 27.85
N SER A 72 23.74 14.57 26.77
CA SER A 72 24.47 15.32 25.73
C SER A 72 23.53 15.98 24.71
N TRP A 73 22.23 15.64 24.72
CA TRP A 73 21.21 16.16 23.80
C TRP A 73 20.48 17.35 24.44
N GLU A 74 19.82 18.13 23.58
CA GLU A 74 18.99 19.26 24.02
C GLU A 74 17.62 19.23 23.33
N TRP A 75 16.60 19.68 24.07
CA TRP A 75 15.31 19.98 23.47
C TRP A 75 15.32 21.37 22.81
N THR A 76 14.96 21.44 21.54
CA THR A 76 14.86 22.72 20.81
C THR A 76 13.58 22.73 19.97
N THR A 77 13.41 23.72 19.12
CA THR A 77 12.31 23.77 18.13
C THR A 77 12.86 23.75 16.71
N ILE A 78 12.06 23.32 15.75
CA ILE A 78 12.45 23.43 14.33
C ILE A 78 12.79 24.89 14.00
N GLY A 79 12.03 25.84 14.54
CA GLY A 79 12.27 27.27 14.31
C GLY A 79 13.58 27.81 14.83
N ASP A 80 14.24 27.12 15.77
CA ASP A 80 15.56 27.53 16.27
C ASP A 80 16.67 27.15 15.28
N ILE A 81 16.51 26.04 14.54
CA ILE A 81 17.54 25.47 13.68
C ILE A 81 17.24 25.53 12.17
N ALA A 82 16.03 25.90 11.79
CA ALA A 82 15.59 25.94 10.39
C ALA A 82 14.76 27.17 10.08
N GLU A 83 14.73 27.52 8.80
CA GLU A 83 13.76 28.45 8.22
C GLU A 83 12.69 27.65 7.45
N SER A 84 11.47 28.20 7.35
CA SER A 84 10.42 27.61 6.55
C SER A 84 9.79 28.63 5.62
N ASN A 85 9.45 28.19 4.40
CA ASN A 85 8.73 28.97 3.41
C ASN A 85 7.56 28.17 2.88
N ILE A 86 6.47 28.89 2.53
CA ILE A 86 5.30 28.33 1.85
C ILE A 86 5.45 28.53 0.35
N GLY A 87 4.98 27.56 -0.43
CA GLY A 87 5.12 27.54 -1.87
C GLY A 87 4.26 28.54 -2.63
N LEU A 88 4.33 28.43 -3.92
CA LEU A 88 3.70 29.31 -4.89
C LEU A 88 2.19 29.06 -5.01
N THR A 89 1.39 30.13 -4.93
CA THR A 89 0.01 30.11 -5.41
C THR A 89 0.01 30.61 -6.85
N TYR A 90 -0.61 29.88 -7.75
CA TYR A 90 -0.72 30.20 -9.16
C TYR A 90 -2.16 29.98 -9.64
N ASP A 91 -2.56 30.75 -10.66
CA ASP A 91 -3.85 30.57 -11.31
C ASP A 91 -3.78 29.43 -12.33
N PRO A 92 -4.85 28.62 -12.54
CA PRO A 92 -4.89 27.61 -13.59
C PRO A 92 -4.57 28.11 -14.99
N SER A 93 -4.82 29.37 -15.29
CA SER A 93 -4.48 30.03 -16.57
C SER A 93 -2.98 30.26 -16.78
N GLU A 94 -2.18 30.21 -15.70
CA GLU A 94 -0.72 30.34 -15.75
C GLU A 94 0.00 29.01 -16.03
N ILE A 95 -0.76 27.91 -16.12
CA ILE A 95 -0.21 26.58 -16.44
C ILE A 95 0.17 26.54 -17.91
N CYS A 96 1.41 26.12 -18.19
CA CYS A 96 1.96 26.07 -19.55
C CYS A 96 2.95 24.91 -19.71
N SER A 97 3.31 24.57 -20.95
CA SER A 97 4.23 23.45 -21.23
C SER A 97 5.71 23.79 -20.93
N ASN A 98 6.12 25.05 -21.04
CA ASN A 98 7.52 25.50 -20.98
C ASN A 98 7.82 26.41 -19.77
N GLY A 99 7.01 26.35 -18.72
CA GLY A 99 7.19 27.13 -17.49
C GLY A 99 8.09 26.45 -16.47
N VAL A 100 8.23 27.10 -15.31
CA VAL A 100 8.95 26.54 -14.16
C VAL A 100 8.16 25.37 -13.56
N PRO A 101 8.78 24.19 -13.35
CA PRO A 101 8.10 23.07 -12.71
C PRO A 101 7.79 23.36 -11.24
N VAL A 102 6.59 22.93 -10.82
CA VAL A 102 6.07 23.12 -9.46
C VAL A 102 5.81 21.76 -8.82
N LEU A 103 6.58 21.42 -7.80
CA LEU A 103 6.42 20.19 -7.03
C LEU A 103 5.21 20.28 -6.10
N ARG A 104 4.43 19.20 -6.04
CA ARG A 104 3.22 19.07 -5.23
C ARG A 104 3.28 17.77 -4.41
N SER A 105 2.27 17.51 -3.60
CA SER A 105 2.20 16.31 -2.75
C SER A 105 2.31 14.97 -3.51
N ASN A 106 1.84 14.91 -4.77
CA ASN A 106 1.96 13.74 -5.62
C ASN A 106 3.39 13.50 -6.15
N ASN A 107 4.27 14.48 -6.02
CA ASN A 107 5.70 14.35 -6.35
C ASN A 107 6.54 13.81 -5.18
N ILE A 108 5.94 13.55 -4.01
CA ILE A 108 6.58 12.81 -2.93
C ILE A 108 5.99 11.39 -2.94
N LYS A 109 6.80 10.37 -3.24
CA LYS A 109 6.42 8.95 -3.22
C LYS A 109 7.49 8.15 -2.47
N ASN A 110 7.07 7.35 -1.52
CA ASN A 110 7.97 6.54 -0.67
C ASN A 110 9.13 7.40 -0.12
N GLU A 111 8.78 8.55 0.49
CA GLU A 111 9.69 9.50 1.12
C GLU A 111 10.79 10.06 0.18
N ARG A 112 10.58 9.95 -1.14
CA ARG A 112 11.50 10.44 -2.19
C ARG A 112 10.79 11.36 -3.16
N ILE A 113 11.56 12.24 -3.81
CA ILE A 113 11.06 13.10 -4.89
C ILE A 113 10.96 12.33 -6.20
N VAL A 114 9.80 12.43 -6.85
CA VAL A 114 9.52 11.86 -8.16
C VAL A 114 9.18 12.97 -9.14
N LEU A 115 10.06 13.23 -10.10
CA LEU A 115 9.93 14.29 -11.11
C LEU A 115 9.09 13.84 -12.32
N LYS A 116 7.95 13.16 -12.07
CA LYS A 116 6.96 12.81 -13.09
C LYS A 116 5.71 13.66 -12.93
N ASP A 117 5.02 13.93 -14.03
CA ASP A 117 3.74 14.67 -14.06
C ASP A 117 3.83 16.05 -13.38
N LEU A 118 4.92 16.77 -13.64
CA LEU A 118 5.16 18.09 -13.11
C LEU A 118 4.22 19.11 -13.78
N VAL A 119 3.52 19.88 -12.95
CA VAL A 119 2.83 21.08 -13.44
C VAL A 119 3.88 22.15 -13.65
N ARG A 120 3.81 22.84 -14.78
CA ARG A 120 4.69 23.97 -15.10
C ARG A 120 3.89 25.26 -15.17
N VAL A 121 4.46 26.34 -14.67
CA VAL A 121 3.77 27.63 -14.61
C VAL A 121 4.65 28.77 -15.12
N ASN A 122 4.00 29.80 -15.65
CA ASN A 122 4.67 31.03 -16.05
C ASN A 122 4.33 32.18 -15.08
N SER A 123 4.22 31.85 -13.78
CA SER A 123 3.96 32.83 -12.72
C SER A 123 5.24 33.50 -12.28
N LYS A 124 5.11 34.69 -11.68
CA LYS A 124 6.23 35.38 -11.02
C LYS A 124 6.55 34.62 -9.71
N ILE A 125 7.73 34.01 -9.65
CA ILE A 125 8.21 33.23 -8.50
C ILE A 125 9.22 34.08 -7.71
N LEU A 126 9.07 34.12 -6.39
CA LEU A 126 10.01 34.79 -5.50
C LEU A 126 11.20 33.87 -5.22
N ASP A 127 12.41 34.43 -4.98
CA ASP A 127 13.64 33.67 -4.71
C ASP A 127 13.47 32.61 -3.62
N LYS A 128 12.75 32.94 -2.54
CA LYS A 128 12.46 32.03 -1.44
C LYS A 128 11.53 30.85 -1.80
N GLN A 129 10.87 30.92 -2.95
CA GLN A 129 9.94 29.89 -3.45
C GLN A 129 10.61 28.99 -4.51
N PHE A 130 11.87 29.22 -4.85
CA PHE A 130 12.65 28.24 -5.57
C PHE A 130 13.19 27.17 -4.60
N LEU A 131 13.24 25.94 -5.07
CA LEU A 131 13.83 24.82 -4.35
C LEU A 131 15.36 24.84 -4.53
N ASN A 132 16.05 24.47 -3.45
CA ASN A 132 17.49 24.24 -3.46
C ASN A 132 17.76 22.77 -3.09
N GLU A 133 18.89 22.26 -3.54
CA GLU A 133 19.38 20.95 -3.07
C GLU A 133 19.61 21.01 -1.55
N GLY A 134 19.21 19.96 -0.87
CA GLY A 134 19.19 19.89 0.60
C GLY A 134 17.92 20.45 1.25
N ASP A 135 17.03 21.12 0.53
CA ASP A 135 15.74 21.55 1.06
C ASP A 135 14.89 20.32 1.48
N LEU A 136 14.21 20.41 2.61
CA LEU A 136 13.23 19.42 3.05
C LEU A 136 11.84 19.88 2.62
N LEU A 137 11.29 19.26 1.59
CA LEU A 137 9.94 19.55 1.07
C LEU A 137 8.90 18.77 1.87
N ILE A 138 7.86 19.46 2.36
CA ILE A 138 6.84 18.93 3.27
C ILE A 138 5.45 19.19 2.69
N CYS A 139 4.57 18.20 2.69
CA CYS A 139 3.16 18.37 2.38
C CYS A 139 2.46 19.07 3.55
N ALA A 140 2.26 20.39 3.44
CA ALA A 140 1.70 21.21 4.50
C ALA A 140 0.16 21.14 4.57
N ARG A 141 -0.52 20.82 3.47
CA ARG A 141 -1.99 20.72 3.40
C ARG A 141 -2.41 19.70 2.37
N ASN A 142 -3.38 18.86 2.73
CA ASN A 142 -4.00 17.90 1.81
C ASN A 142 -5.42 17.55 2.28
N GLY A 143 -6.30 17.15 1.35
CA GLY A 143 -7.62 16.61 1.69
C GLY A 143 -7.55 15.30 2.48
N SER A 144 -6.50 14.51 2.26
CA SER A 144 -6.24 13.28 3.02
C SER A 144 -5.26 13.53 4.16
N ARG A 145 -5.64 13.18 5.41
CA ARG A 145 -4.79 13.34 6.60
C ARG A 145 -3.45 12.61 6.46
N ASN A 146 -3.47 11.42 5.87
CA ASN A 146 -2.28 10.57 5.71
C ASN A 146 -1.18 11.16 4.81
N LEU A 147 -1.49 12.23 4.07
CA LEU A 147 -0.53 12.92 3.20
C LEU A 147 0.04 14.17 3.85
N VAL A 148 -0.60 14.69 4.91
CA VAL A 148 -0.10 15.87 5.64
C VAL A 148 1.08 15.48 6.53
N GLY A 149 2.15 16.24 6.45
CA GLY A 149 3.42 15.94 7.12
C GLY A 149 4.39 15.09 6.28
N LYS A 150 3.92 14.42 5.22
CA LYS A 150 4.77 13.66 4.30
C LYS A 150 5.87 14.57 3.75
N CYS A 151 7.11 14.11 3.78
CA CYS A 151 8.27 14.90 3.42
C CYS A 151 9.29 14.13 2.58
N ALA A 152 10.15 14.87 1.87
CA ALA A 152 11.30 14.34 1.15
C ALA A 152 12.39 15.41 1.03
N ILE A 153 13.65 14.97 1.00
CA ILE A 153 14.80 15.85 0.74
C ILE A 153 14.92 16.06 -0.78
N ILE A 154 15.21 17.29 -1.19
CA ILE A 154 15.59 17.62 -2.57
C ILE A 154 17.05 17.24 -2.77
N GLU A 155 17.30 16.09 -3.38
CA GLU A 155 18.67 15.59 -3.62
C GLU A 155 19.28 16.19 -4.90
N HIS A 156 18.49 16.24 -5.97
CA HIS A 156 18.94 16.77 -7.25
C HIS A 156 17.79 17.39 -8.05
N LEU A 157 18.04 18.53 -8.66
CA LEU A 157 17.14 19.22 -9.57
C LEU A 157 17.82 19.45 -10.90
N SER A 158 17.24 18.91 -11.97
CA SER A 158 17.76 19.11 -13.34
C SER A 158 17.55 20.54 -13.88
N GLU A 159 16.62 21.29 -13.27
CA GLU A 159 16.26 22.65 -13.65
C GLU A 159 15.72 23.42 -12.43
N PRO A 160 15.77 24.77 -12.43
CA PRO A 160 15.15 25.57 -11.38
C PRO A 160 13.68 25.22 -11.22
N SER A 161 13.29 24.80 -10.02
CA SER A 161 11.96 24.28 -9.70
C SER A 161 11.37 25.02 -8.50
N SER A 162 10.06 25.10 -8.45
CA SER A 162 9.29 25.68 -7.35
C SER A 162 8.43 24.61 -6.67
N PHE A 163 7.63 24.99 -5.69
CA PHE A 163 6.69 24.13 -4.99
C PHE A 163 5.36 24.82 -4.75
N GLY A 164 4.27 24.07 -4.73
CA GLY A 164 2.91 24.62 -4.64
C GLY A 164 2.54 25.12 -3.26
N ALA A 165 1.52 25.97 -3.16
CA ALA A 165 1.04 26.61 -1.91
C ALA A 165 0.61 25.62 -0.81
N PHE A 166 0.33 24.37 -1.15
CA PHE A 166 0.02 23.32 -0.18
C PHE A 166 1.27 22.58 0.32
N MET A 167 2.44 23.02 -0.12
CA MET A 167 3.73 22.53 0.30
C MET A 167 4.44 23.59 1.13
N ALA A 168 5.30 23.14 2.03
CA ALA A 168 6.25 23.96 2.75
C ALA A 168 7.65 23.40 2.56
N VAL A 169 8.66 24.27 2.72
CA VAL A 169 10.06 23.89 2.71
C VAL A 169 10.68 24.24 4.05
N CYS A 170 11.48 23.34 4.62
CA CYS A 170 12.46 23.65 5.66
C CYS A 170 13.85 23.78 5.03
N ARG A 171 14.60 24.82 5.48
CA ARG A 171 15.99 25.10 5.09
C ARG A 171 16.88 25.09 6.33
N SER A 172 17.72 24.09 6.41
CA SER A 172 18.64 23.89 7.53
C SER A 172 19.80 22.98 7.11
N SER A 173 20.96 23.16 7.72
CA SER A 173 22.05 22.20 7.63
C SER A 173 21.71 20.86 8.32
N TYR A 174 20.61 20.80 9.05
CA TYR A 174 20.15 19.63 9.81
C TYR A 174 18.92 18.97 9.18
N ASN A 175 18.66 19.23 7.91
CA ASN A 175 17.48 18.70 7.22
C ASN A 175 17.44 17.17 7.16
N ARG A 176 18.58 16.46 7.16
CA ARG A 176 18.60 14.99 7.26
C ARG A 176 18.04 14.50 8.59
N TRP A 177 18.45 15.11 9.69
CA TRP A 177 17.89 14.82 11.02
C TRP A 177 16.39 15.11 11.05
N LEU A 178 15.97 16.31 10.55
CA LEU A 178 14.56 16.68 10.47
C LEU A 178 13.75 15.72 9.58
N TYR A 179 14.33 15.24 8.51
CA TYR A 179 13.69 14.29 7.61
C TYR A 179 13.30 12.98 8.32
N TYR A 180 14.19 12.39 9.10
CA TYR A 180 13.88 11.18 9.87
C TYR A 180 12.90 11.46 11.01
N LEU A 181 13.05 12.59 11.69
CA LEU A 181 12.19 12.98 12.79
C LEU A 181 10.75 13.23 12.36
N LEU A 182 10.52 13.85 11.20
CA LEU A 182 9.18 14.09 10.67
C LEU A 182 8.49 12.82 10.14
N GLN A 183 9.18 11.70 10.07
CA GLN A 183 8.62 10.38 9.73
C GLN A 183 8.24 9.56 10.97
N THR A 184 8.40 10.08 12.16
CA THR A 184 8.10 9.36 13.41
C THR A 184 6.64 9.49 13.81
N ASP A 185 6.13 8.48 14.53
CA ASP A 185 4.83 8.55 15.21
C ASP A 185 4.77 9.71 16.24
N TYR A 186 5.92 10.24 16.68
CA TYR A 186 5.98 11.41 17.56
C TYR A 186 5.48 12.66 16.83
N PHE A 187 5.89 12.87 15.59
CA PHE A 187 5.41 13.99 14.77
C PHE A 187 3.94 13.80 14.36
N ASP A 188 3.55 12.58 14.00
CA ASP A 188 2.15 12.29 13.64
C ASP A 188 1.19 12.60 14.80
N ARG A 189 1.53 12.20 16.03
CA ARG A 189 0.75 12.53 17.23
C ARG A 189 0.66 14.03 17.46
N TYR A 190 1.78 14.76 17.30
CA TYR A 190 1.77 16.21 17.39
C TYR A 190 0.81 16.87 16.39
N LEU A 191 0.75 16.35 15.16
CA LEU A 191 -0.19 16.83 14.14
C LEU A 191 -1.63 16.53 14.52
N ASP A 192 -1.91 15.35 15.06
CA ASP A 192 -3.26 14.94 15.46
C ASP A 192 -3.77 15.76 16.63
N ASP A 193 -2.97 15.99 17.65
CA ASP A 193 -3.29 16.82 18.83
C ASP A 193 -3.50 18.30 18.45
N SER A 194 -2.78 18.77 17.44
CA SER A 194 -2.83 20.17 17.01
C SER A 194 -3.98 20.47 16.04
N ASN A 195 -4.53 19.46 15.36
CA ASN A 195 -5.61 19.59 14.38
C ASN A 195 -6.99 19.41 15.02
N SER A 196 -7.42 20.39 15.82
CA SER A 196 -8.79 20.47 16.37
C SER A 196 -9.86 20.91 15.35
N THR A 197 -9.48 21.13 14.08
CA THR A 197 -10.34 21.68 13.03
C THR A 197 -10.51 20.72 11.86
N THR A 198 -11.58 20.89 11.08
CA THR A 198 -11.97 20.11 9.88
C THR A 198 -10.93 20.13 8.73
N ILE A 199 -9.82 20.85 8.87
CA ILE A 199 -8.83 21.03 7.81
C ILE A 199 -7.53 20.32 8.18
N ASN A 200 -7.18 19.31 7.40
CA ASN A 200 -5.90 18.60 7.53
C ASN A 200 -4.74 19.47 7.04
N GLN A 201 -4.02 20.11 7.96
CA GLN A 201 -2.89 20.98 7.63
C GLN A 201 -1.86 21.07 8.76
N VAL A 202 -0.62 21.30 8.37
CA VAL A 202 0.48 21.79 9.21
C VAL A 202 0.79 23.21 8.82
N THR A 203 0.48 24.16 9.67
CA THR A 203 0.84 25.56 9.38
C THR A 203 2.33 25.80 9.61
N GLN A 204 2.89 26.82 8.97
CA GLN A 204 4.30 27.19 9.20
C GLN A 204 4.59 27.46 10.67
N LYS A 205 3.63 28.05 11.41
CA LYS A 205 3.75 28.31 12.84
C LYS A 205 3.81 26.99 13.64
N MET A 206 2.97 26.03 13.34
CA MET A 206 2.98 24.69 13.98
C MET A 206 4.30 23.98 13.70
N LEU A 207 4.73 23.96 12.44
CA LEU A 207 5.97 23.31 12.03
C LEU A 207 7.18 23.91 12.77
N LEU A 208 7.31 25.23 12.80
CA LEU A 208 8.42 25.90 13.44
C LEU A 208 8.38 25.80 14.98
N ALA A 209 7.19 25.66 15.58
CA ALA A 209 7.01 25.48 17.02
C ALA A 209 7.17 24.02 17.48
N PHE A 210 7.28 23.07 16.58
CA PHE A 210 7.42 21.65 16.92
C PHE A 210 8.72 21.44 17.71
N ARG A 211 8.59 20.88 18.91
CA ARG A 211 9.73 20.57 19.79
C ARG A 211 10.40 19.29 19.35
N ILE A 212 11.69 19.34 19.25
CA ILE A 212 12.50 18.24 18.73
C ILE A 212 13.67 17.93 19.66
N PRO A 213 14.03 16.66 19.84
CA PRO A 213 15.30 16.29 20.45
C PRO A 213 16.41 16.59 19.44
N PHE A 214 17.49 17.20 19.91
CA PHE A 214 18.60 17.61 19.05
C PHE A 214 19.91 17.01 19.55
N PRO A 215 20.50 16.06 18.81
CA PRO A 215 21.75 15.39 19.17
C PRO A 215 23.00 16.24 18.86
N PRO A 216 24.17 15.91 19.46
CA PRO A 216 25.47 16.35 18.99
C PRO A 216 25.65 16.08 17.47
N CYS A 217 26.38 16.99 16.80
CA CYS A 217 26.51 16.92 15.32
C CYS A 217 27.12 15.59 14.83
N THR A 218 28.14 15.09 15.51
CA THR A 218 28.78 13.81 15.22
C THR A 218 27.85 12.62 15.43
N GLU A 219 27.00 12.69 16.44
CA GLU A 219 26.02 11.66 16.74
C GLU A 219 24.87 11.65 15.71
N GLN A 220 24.44 12.83 15.22
CA GLN A 220 23.46 12.91 14.11
C GLN A 220 23.93 12.08 12.92
N LEU A 221 25.18 12.23 12.50
CA LEU A 221 25.74 11.47 11.36
C LEU A 221 25.79 9.96 11.62
N LYS A 222 26.13 9.54 12.86
CA LYS A 222 26.13 8.13 13.25
C LYS A 222 24.72 7.55 13.19
N ILE A 223 23.73 8.29 13.71
CA ILE A 223 22.31 7.89 13.70
C ILE A 223 21.80 7.79 12.25
N GLU A 224 22.05 8.80 11.41
CA GLU A 224 21.65 8.82 10.00
C GLU A 224 22.19 7.60 9.27
N THR A 225 23.49 7.31 9.41
CA THR A 225 24.15 6.14 8.81
C THR A 225 23.51 4.82 9.28
N GLU A 226 23.21 4.69 10.55
CA GLU A 226 22.63 3.46 11.10
C GLU A 226 21.16 3.29 10.65
N ILE A 227 20.38 4.38 10.56
CA ILE A 227 19.03 4.34 10.00
C ILE A 227 19.08 3.89 8.52
N GLU A 228 19.94 4.50 7.70
CA GLU A 228 20.08 4.16 6.28
C GLU A 228 20.43 2.67 6.09
N LYS A 229 21.34 2.15 6.90
CA LYS A 229 21.72 0.74 6.92
C LYS A 229 20.52 -0.17 7.23
N TRP A 230 19.79 0.12 8.30
CA TRP A 230 18.61 -0.68 8.67
C TRP A 230 17.49 -0.59 7.65
N PHE A 231 17.24 0.59 7.09
CA PHE A 231 16.22 0.76 6.05
C PHE A 231 16.58 0.01 4.77
N SER A 232 17.85 0.02 4.37
CA SER A 232 18.32 -0.78 3.23
C SER A 232 18.08 -2.28 3.43
N ILE A 233 18.36 -2.80 4.64
CA ILE A 233 18.08 -4.22 4.96
C ILE A 233 16.57 -4.51 4.91
N ILE A 234 15.74 -3.60 5.42
CA ILE A 234 14.28 -3.76 5.40
C ILE A 234 13.75 -3.72 3.96
N ASP A 235 14.25 -2.81 3.13
CA ASP A 235 13.86 -2.71 1.72
C ASP A 235 14.26 -3.98 0.94
N GLU A 236 15.43 -4.56 1.23
CA GLU A 236 15.84 -5.86 0.66
C GLU A 236 14.92 -7.00 1.09
N ILE A 237 14.52 -7.04 2.37
CA ILE A 237 13.55 -8.03 2.86
C ILE A 237 12.19 -7.89 2.17
N GLU A 238 11.72 -6.65 1.95
CA GLU A 238 10.46 -6.39 1.24
C GLU A 238 10.52 -6.85 -0.21
N ALA A 239 11.62 -6.55 -0.92
CA ALA A 239 11.84 -6.97 -2.29
C ALA A 239 11.87 -8.50 -2.40
N ASN A 240 12.67 -9.18 -1.56
CA ASN A 240 12.76 -10.64 -1.53
C ASN A 240 11.41 -11.31 -1.21
N LYS A 241 10.60 -10.70 -0.35
CA LYS A 241 9.25 -11.21 -0.05
C LYS A 241 8.33 -11.11 -1.25
N GLN A 242 8.40 -10.03 -2.01
CA GLN A 242 7.61 -9.84 -3.23
C GLN A 242 8.03 -10.86 -4.31
N ASP A 243 9.32 -11.03 -4.54
CA ASP A 243 9.85 -12.01 -5.49
C ASP A 243 9.45 -13.44 -5.12
N LEU A 244 9.53 -13.79 -3.83
CA LEU A 244 9.09 -15.10 -3.34
C LEU A 244 7.60 -15.35 -3.60
N GLN A 245 6.75 -14.36 -3.42
CA GLN A 245 5.32 -14.47 -3.73
C GLN A 245 5.08 -14.74 -5.22
N GLU A 246 5.82 -14.05 -6.08
CA GLU A 246 5.73 -14.25 -7.54
C GLU A 246 6.23 -15.66 -7.93
N TYR A 247 7.35 -16.12 -7.39
CA TYR A 247 7.85 -17.49 -7.63
C TYR A 247 6.86 -18.55 -7.14
N ILE A 248 6.23 -18.36 -5.98
CA ILE A 248 5.19 -19.29 -5.49
C ILE A 248 3.99 -19.31 -6.45
N LYS A 249 3.56 -18.16 -6.95
CA LYS A 249 2.48 -18.08 -7.93
C LYS A 249 2.83 -18.82 -9.22
N GLN A 250 4.02 -18.59 -9.76
CA GLN A 250 4.50 -19.27 -10.98
C GLN A 250 4.63 -20.78 -10.76
N ALA A 251 5.15 -21.22 -9.61
CA ALA A 251 5.25 -22.64 -9.28
C ALA A 251 3.87 -23.31 -9.18
N LYS A 252 2.91 -22.66 -8.51
CA LYS A 252 1.52 -23.16 -8.43
C LYS A 252 0.88 -23.28 -9.81
N SER A 253 1.02 -22.26 -10.65
CA SER A 253 0.52 -22.30 -12.04
C SER A 253 1.14 -23.45 -12.85
N LYS A 254 2.47 -23.64 -12.72
CA LYS A 254 3.16 -24.73 -13.42
C LYS A 254 2.75 -26.12 -12.92
N VAL A 255 2.59 -26.30 -11.63
CA VAL A 255 2.09 -27.58 -11.06
C VAL A 255 0.68 -27.86 -11.55
N LEU A 256 -0.17 -26.86 -11.58
CA LEU A 256 -1.56 -26.97 -12.08
C LEU A 256 -1.59 -27.33 -13.55
N ASP A 257 -0.82 -26.65 -14.39
CA ASP A 257 -0.66 -26.96 -15.81
C ASP A 257 -0.22 -28.42 -16.04
N LEU A 258 0.78 -28.89 -15.31
CA LEU A 258 1.22 -30.28 -15.38
C LEU A 258 0.14 -31.27 -14.96
N ALA A 259 -0.65 -30.94 -13.94
CA ALA A 259 -1.73 -31.80 -13.44
C ALA A 259 -2.84 -31.97 -14.46
N ILE A 260 -3.37 -30.87 -15.02
CA ILE A 260 -4.49 -30.93 -15.99
C ILE A 260 -4.08 -31.51 -17.35
N HIS A 261 -2.78 -31.53 -17.66
CA HIS A 261 -2.27 -32.19 -18.87
C HIS A 261 -1.80 -33.63 -18.60
N GLY A 262 -2.07 -34.20 -17.42
CA GLY A 262 -1.70 -35.58 -17.07
C GLY A 262 -0.21 -35.82 -16.98
N LYS A 263 0.61 -34.77 -16.75
CA LYS A 263 2.08 -34.84 -16.70
C LYS A 263 2.65 -34.75 -15.29
N LEU A 264 1.80 -34.52 -14.26
CA LEU A 264 2.25 -34.34 -12.89
C LEU A 264 2.67 -35.66 -12.23
N VAL A 265 1.97 -36.74 -12.55
CA VAL A 265 2.24 -38.09 -12.05
C VAL A 265 2.39 -39.07 -13.20
N PRO A 266 3.17 -40.18 -13.03
CA PRO A 266 3.22 -41.23 -14.03
C PRO A 266 1.85 -41.86 -14.28
N GLN A 267 1.53 -42.12 -15.54
CA GLN A 267 0.30 -42.83 -15.91
C GLN A 267 0.36 -44.29 -15.55
N ALA A 268 -0.69 -44.81 -14.92
CA ALA A 268 -0.78 -46.25 -14.63
C ALA A 268 -1.26 -47.02 -15.87
N THR A 269 -0.51 -48.02 -16.29
CA THR A 269 -0.81 -48.80 -17.48
C THR A 269 -2.06 -49.68 -17.35
N ASN A 270 -2.55 -49.89 -16.12
CA ASN A 270 -3.72 -50.71 -15.83
C ASN A 270 -5.00 -49.87 -15.61
N ASP A 271 -4.93 -48.55 -15.71
CA ASP A 271 -6.10 -47.71 -15.58
C ASP A 271 -7.00 -47.87 -16.82
N GLU A 272 -8.34 -47.90 -16.61
CA GLU A 272 -9.31 -47.90 -17.69
C GLU A 272 -9.21 -46.56 -18.46
N PRO A 273 -9.03 -46.58 -19.79
CA PRO A 273 -9.03 -45.34 -20.57
C PRO A 273 -10.34 -44.56 -20.42
N ALA A 274 -10.25 -43.23 -20.25
CA ALA A 274 -11.44 -42.39 -20.04
C ALA A 274 -12.51 -42.55 -21.13
N ILE A 275 -12.08 -42.78 -22.38
CA ILE A 275 -12.99 -43.00 -23.48
C ILE A 275 -13.84 -44.31 -23.36
N GLU A 276 -13.27 -45.37 -22.77
CA GLU A 276 -13.97 -46.62 -22.50
C GLU A 276 -14.96 -46.45 -21.35
N LEU A 277 -14.58 -45.80 -20.30
CA LEU A 277 -15.46 -45.40 -19.18
C LEU A 277 -16.67 -44.60 -19.70
N LEU A 278 -16.43 -43.58 -20.52
CA LEU A 278 -17.48 -42.70 -21.05
C LEU A 278 -18.43 -43.44 -21.98
N LYS A 279 -17.92 -44.31 -22.86
CA LYS A 279 -18.74 -45.15 -23.72
C LYS A 279 -19.59 -46.18 -22.95
N ARG A 280 -19.09 -46.66 -21.80
CA ARG A 280 -19.86 -47.53 -20.92
C ARG A 280 -21.04 -46.81 -20.28
N ILE A 281 -20.87 -45.52 -19.95
CA ILE A 281 -21.91 -44.66 -19.35
C ILE A 281 -22.88 -44.16 -20.43
N ASN A 282 -22.35 -43.72 -21.58
CA ASN A 282 -23.12 -43.28 -22.76
C ASN A 282 -22.60 -43.96 -24.03
N PRO A 283 -23.25 -45.02 -24.50
CA PRO A 283 -22.83 -45.77 -25.73
C PRO A 283 -22.71 -44.90 -27.00
N HIS A 284 -23.35 -43.74 -27.00
CA HIS A 284 -23.30 -42.78 -28.13
C HIS A 284 -22.30 -41.66 -27.92
N PHE A 285 -21.45 -41.78 -26.91
CA PHE A 285 -20.42 -40.75 -26.62
C PHE A 285 -19.44 -40.62 -27.81
N VAL A 286 -19.27 -39.39 -28.28
CA VAL A 286 -18.30 -39.00 -29.29
C VAL A 286 -17.29 -38.04 -28.64
N PRO A 287 -15.99 -38.35 -28.66
CA PRO A 287 -14.99 -37.44 -28.14
C PRO A 287 -14.99 -36.08 -28.81
N CYS A 288 -14.72 -35.03 -28.08
CA CYS A 288 -14.45 -33.72 -28.65
C CYS A 288 -13.17 -33.73 -29.52
N ASP A 289 -13.06 -32.77 -30.44
CA ASP A 289 -11.83 -32.56 -31.18
C ASP A 289 -10.68 -32.20 -30.20
N THR A 290 -9.62 -33.00 -30.24
CA THR A 290 -8.44 -32.85 -29.39
C THR A 290 -7.32 -32.08 -30.07
N SER A 291 -7.52 -31.54 -31.26
CA SER A 291 -6.48 -30.87 -32.06
C SER A 291 -5.82 -29.68 -31.35
N HIS A 292 -6.51 -29.10 -30.39
CA HIS A 292 -5.99 -27.98 -29.56
C HIS A 292 -5.18 -28.42 -28.33
N TYR A 293 -5.18 -29.73 -28.00
CA TYR A 293 -4.50 -30.27 -26.84
C TYR A 293 -3.35 -31.19 -27.27
N GLU A 294 -2.22 -30.60 -27.60
CA GLU A 294 -1.03 -31.38 -27.97
C GLU A 294 -0.50 -32.19 -26.77
N ASN A 295 -0.25 -33.49 -27.00
CA ASN A 295 0.42 -34.38 -26.04
C ASN A 295 -0.35 -34.74 -24.75
N LEU A 296 -1.67 -34.96 -24.84
CA LEU A 296 -2.40 -35.62 -23.73
C LEU A 296 -1.99 -37.10 -23.62
N PRO A 297 -1.99 -37.68 -22.38
CA PRO A 297 -1.77 -39.11 -22.18
C PRO A 297 -2.82 -39.94 -22.96
N SER A 298 -2.43 -41.10 -23.45
CA SER A 298 -3.30 -41.96 -24.29
C SER A 298 -4.58 -42.47 -23.59
N GLY A 299 -4.57 -42.47 -22.23
CA GLY A 299 -5.75 -42.83 -21.44
C GLY A 299 -6.72 -41.67 -21.17
N TRP A 300 -6.39 -40.44 -21.61
CA TRP A 300 -7.19 -39.25 -21.38
C TRP A 300 -8.05 -38.90 -22.55
N THR A 301 -9.15 -38.17 -22.30
CA THR A 301 -9.99 -37.59 -23.34
C THR A 301 -10.48 -36.22 -22.95
N VAL A 302 -10.85 -35.40 -23.92
CA VAL A 302 -11.35 -34.04 -23.71
C VAL A 302 -12.86 -34.05 -23.65
N LEU A 303 -13.41 -33.34 -22.69
CA LEU A 303 -14.83 -33.09 -22.49
C LEU A 303 -15.10 -31.59 -22.43
N THR A 304 -16.27 -31.18 -22.85
CA THR A 304 -16.71 -29.82 -22.65
C THR A 304 -17.11 -29.59 -21.19
N VAL A 305 -17.07 -28.34 -20.75
CA VAL A 305 -17.51 -27.92 -19.42
C VAL A 305 -18.96 -28.38 -19.14
N GLY A 306 -19.85 -28.36 -20.16
CA GLY A 306 -21.23 -28.80 -20.00
C GLY A 306 -21.40 -30.30 -19.83
N GLU A 307 -20.43 -31.12 -20.25
CA GLU A 307 -20.49 -32.57 -20.12
C GLU A 307 -20.00 -33.09 -18.75
N VAL A 308 -19.20 -32.31 -18.05
CA VAL A 308 -18.55 -32.74 -16.80
C VAL A 308 -19.37 -32.46 -15.53
N ALA A 309 -20.35 -31.56 -15.61
CA ALA A 309 -21.16 -31.17 -14.44
C ALA A 309 -22.54 -30.65 -14.82
N ASP A 310 -23.45 -30.64 -13.83
CA ASP A 310 -24.70 -29.88 -13.90
C ASP A 310 -24.46 -28.53 -13.18
N TYR A 311 -25.07 -27.46 -13.72
CA TYR A 311 -24.87 -26.09 -13.24
C TYR A 311 -26.22 -25.52 -12.79
N ILE A 312 -26.34 -25.26 -11.48
CA ILE A 312 -27.53 -24.64 -10.90
C ILE A 312 -27.21 -23.18 -10.62
N ASN A 313 -27.79 -22.27 -11.39
CA ASN A 313 -27.66 -20.85 -11.12
C ASN A 313 -28.41 -20.47 -9.85
N GLY A 314 -27.80 -19.63 -9.00
CA GLY A 314 -28.46 -19.11 -7.81
C GLY A 314 -29.66 -18.22 -8.13
N ARG A 315 -30.45 -17.92 -7.09
CA ARG A 315 -31.63 -17.05 -7.23
C ARG A 315 -31.32 -15.59 -6.94
N ALA A 316 -32.10 -14.68 -7.56
CA ALA A 316 -32.07 -13.27 -7.20
C ALA A 316 -32.85 -13.05 -5.88
N PHE A 317 -32.16 -12.61 -4.84
CA PHE A 317 -32.77 -12.21 -3.57
C PHE A 317 -33.11 -10.73 -3.61
N LYS A 318 -34.35 -10.38 -3.19
CA LYS A 318 -34.78 -8.98 -3.07
C LYS A 318 -34.35 -8.43 -1.72
N PRO A 319 -34.13 -7.11 -1.58
CA PRO A 319 -33.82 -6.50 -0.29
C PRO A 319 -34.86 -6.78 0.80
N SER A 320 -36.15 -7.00 0.43
CA SER A 320 -37.23 -7.37 1.34
C SER A 320 -37.13 -8.79 1.93
N GLU A 321 -36.22 -9.62 1.37
CA GLU A 321 -35.95 -11.00 1.81
C GLU A 321 -34.68 -11.06 2.68
N TRP A 322 -34.03 -9.91 2.92
CA TRP A 322 -32.83 -9.83 3.73
C TRP A 322 -33.16 -9.57 5.18
N GLU A 323 -32.65 -10.42 6.05
CA GLU A 323 -32.87 -10.41 7.49
C GLU A 323 -31.54 -10.37 8.23
N GLN A 324 -31.58 -10.26 9.55
CA GLN A 324 -30.40 -10.27 10.42
C GLN A 324 -30.04 -11.67 10.92
N THR A 325 -30.93 -12.64 10.73
CA THR A 325 -30.80 -14.03 11.21
C THR A 325 -31.28 -15.00 10.12
N GLY A 326 -30.98 -16.28 10.28
CA GLY A 326 -31.32 -17.34 9.33
C GLY A 326 -30.09 -17.89 8.62
N LEU A 327 -30.27 -18.55 7.48
CA LEU A 327 -29.17 -19.02 6.68
C LEU A 327 -28.51 -17.85 5.92
N PRO A 328 -27.18 -17.80 5.83
CA PRO A 328 -26.47 -16.76 5.08
C PRO A 328 -26.74 -16.88 3.57
N ILE A 329 -26.81 -15.74 2.90
CA ILE A 329 -26.91 -15.65 1.45
C ILE A 329 -25.51 -15.41 0.88
N ILE A 330 -25.00 -16.38 0.10
CA ILE A 330 -23.65 -16.30 -0.51
C ILE A 330 -23.72 -15.38 -1.72
N ARG A 331 -22.95 -14.29 -1.67
CA ARG A 331 -22.73 -13.38 -2.80
C ARG A 331 -21.25 -13.40 -3.20
N ILE A 332 -20.92 -12.97 -4.42
CA ILE A 332 -19.54 -12.95 -4.93
C ILE A 332 -18.58 -12.25 -3.95
N GLN A 333 -19.00 -11.16 -3.31
CA GLN A 333 -18.19 -10.48 -2.30
C GLN A 333 -17.81 -11.38 -1.11
N ASN A 334 -18.72 -12.27 -0.68
CA ASN A 334 -18.48 -13.19 0.44
C ASN A 334 -17.55 -14.36 0.04
N LEU A 335 -17.40 -14.63 -1.26
CA LEU A 335 -16.44 -15.61 -1.78
C LEU A 335 -15.04 -15.02 -1.93
N ASN A 336 -14.94 -13.71 -2.16
CA ASN A 336 -13.67 -13.01 -2.34
C ASN A 336 -13.09 -12.44 -1.05
N ASP A 337 -13.93 -12.18 -0.04
CA ASP A 337 -13.54 -11.58 1.24
C ASP A 337 -14.26 -12.31 2.38
N GLU A 338 -13.51 -13.02 3.19
CA GLU A 338 -14.03 -13.82 4.31
C GLU A 338 -14.67 -12.95 5.41
N GLU A 339 -14.26 -11.69 5.52
CA GLU A 339 -14.77 -10.70 6.49
C GLU A 339 -16.00 -9.94 5.97
N ALA A 340 -16.38 -10.15 4.70
CA ALA A 340 -17.52 -9.46 4.12
C ALA A 340 -18.84 -9.86 4.82
N ALA A 341 -19.63 -8.86 5.20
CA ALA A 341 -20.89 -9.05 5.87
C ALA A 341 -21.89 -9.84 5.00
N TYR A 342 -22.55 -10.82 5.62
CA TYR A 342 -23.63 -11.60 4.99
C TYR A 342 -24.98 -10.92 5.17
N ASN A 343 -25.85 -11.09 4.18
CA ASN A 343 -27.29 -11.01 4.38
C ASN A 343 -27.80 -12.40 4.72
N TYR A 344 -28.86 -12.49 5.50
CA TYR A 344 -29.44 -13.75 5.96
C TYR A 344 -30.90 -13.84 5.50
N SER A 345 -31.48 -15.03 5.56
CA SER A 345 -32.91 -15.22 5.42
C SER A 345 -33.41 -16.42 6.24
N THR A 346 -34.52 -16.25 6.95
CA THR A 346 -35.23 -17.33 7.64
C THR A 346 -36.22 -18.05 6.73
N ALA A 347 -36.51 -17.49 5.55
CA ALA A 347 -37.39 -18.10 4.58
C ALA A 347 -36.75 -19.37 3.96
N HIS A 348 -37.61 -20.39 3.71
CA HIS A 348 -37.20 -21.58 3.01
C HIS A 348 -37.46 -21.40 1.51
N PHE A 349 -36.42 -21.68 0.70
CA PHE A 349 -36.48 -21.64 -0.75
C PHE A 349 -36.34 -23.06 -1.32
N GLU A 350 -36.35 -23.21 -2.62
CA GLU A 350 -36.16 -24.51 -3.27
C GLU A 350 -34.76 -25.08 -2.90
N ASP A 351 -34.72 -26.36 -2.53
CA ASP A 351 -33.50 -27.06 -2.08
C ASP A 351 -32.34 -26.99 -3.08
N LYS A 352 -32.64 -26.82 -4.36
CA LYS A 352 -31.59 -26.67 -5.39
C LYS A 352 -30.69 -25.46 -5.13
N TYR A 353 -31.18 -24.41 -4.44
CA TYR A 353 -30.42 -23.23 -4.10
C TYR A 353 -29.68 -23.35 -2.75
N LEU A 354 -29.91 -24.44 -2.03
CA LEU A 354 -29.19 -24.71 -0.79
C LEU A 354 -27.79 -25.21 -1.11
N VAL A 355 -26.79 -24.57 -0.49
CA VAL A 355 -25.38 -24.91 -0.59
C VAL A 355 -24.94 -25.55 0.71
N HIS A 356 -24.30 -26.69 0.62
CA HIS A 356 -23.73 -27.44 1.75
C HIS A 356 -22.20 -27.32 1.80
N ASN A 357 -21.65 -27.60 2.96
CA ASN A 357 -20.19 -27.73 3.10
C ASN A 357 -19.64 -28.75 2.07
N GLY A 358 -18.63 -28.35 1.34
CA GLY A 358 -18.01 -29.17 0.28
C GLY A 358 -18.57 -28.94 -1.13
N ASP A 359 -19.65 -28.18 -1.30
CA ASP A 359 -20.17 -27.88 -2.63
C ASP A 359 -19.19 -27.03 -3.44
N LEU A 360 -19.06 -27.36 -4.73
CA LEU A 360 -18.28 -26.59 -5.70
C LEU A 360 -19.13 -25.44 -6.26
N LEU A 361 -18.59 -24.23 -6.17
CA LEU A 361 -19.21 -23.01 -6.64
C LEU A 361 -18.36 -22.35 -7.73
N PHE A 362 -19.04 -21.75 -8.72
CA PHE A 362 -18.39 -20.97 -9.77
C PHE A 362 -19.08 -19.61 -9.93
N ALA A 363 -18.36 -18.51 -9.61
CA ALA A 363 -18.83 -17.15 -9.86
C ALA A 363 -18.58 -16.77 -11.31
N TRP A 364 -19.62 -16.27 -12.02
CA TRP A 364 -19.56 -15.99 -13.45
C TRP A 364 -19.79 -14.52 -13.83
N ALA A 365 -19.98 -13.65 -12.85
CA ALA A 365 -20.19 -12.21 -13.07
C ALA A 365 -19.29 -11.38 -12.13
N ALA A 366 -18.96 -10.17 -12.51
CA ALA A 366 -18.11 -9.19 -11.82
C ALA A 366 -16.66 -9.67 -11.58
N SER A 367 -16.46 -10.83 -10.96
CA SER A 367 -15.17 -11.53 -10.87
C SER A 367 -15.41 -13.02 -11.08
N LEU A 368 -14.76 -13.59 -12.10
CA LEU A 368 -14.78 -15.04 -12.30
C LEU A 368 -13.96 -15.71 -11.20
N GLY A 369 -14.47 -16.84 -10.69
CA GLY A 369 -13.75 -17.58 -9.66
C GLY A 369 -14.43 -18.90 -9.34
N THR A 370 -13.64 -19.88 -8.88
CA THR A 370 -14.10 -21.17 -8.44
C THR A 370 -13.77 -21.36 -6.97
N TYR A 371 -14.71 -21.94 -6.21
CA TYR A 371 -14.62 -22.03 -4.73
C TYR A 371 -15.19 -23.36 -4.27
N ILE A 372 -14.63 -23.92 -3.20
CA ILE A 372 -15.26 -25.02 -2.45
C ILE A 372 -15.83 -24.39 -1.18
N TRP A 373 -17.15 -24.48 -0.99
CA TRP A 373 -17.80 -23.94 0.20
C TRP A 373 -17.39 -24.73 1.45
N GLN A 374 -16.88 -24.03 2.47
CA GLN A 374 -16.33 -24.68 3.68
C GLN A 374 -17.00 -24.19 4.98
N LYS A 375 -18.19 -23.58 4.87
CA LYS A 375 -18.95 -23.05 6.02
C LYS A 375 -20.27 -23.82 6.17
N GLU A 376 -21.14 -23.33 7.06
CA GLU A 376 -22.50 -23.86 7.25
C GLU A 376 -23.36 -23.76 5.99
N ASP A 377 -24.54 -24.42 6.03
CA ASP A 377 -25.52 -24.35 4.95
C ASP A 377 -25.90 -22.91 4.65
N ALA A 378 -26.07 -22.60 3.37
CA ALA A 378 -26.25 -21.24 2.89
C ALA A 378 -27.12 -21.18 1.64
N TRP A 379 -27.76 -20.04 1.38
CA TRP A 379 -28.51 -19.78 0.16
C TRP A 379 -27.65 -19.22 -0.96
N LEU A 380 -27.77 -19.79 -2.14
CA LEU A 380 -27.00 -19.40 -3.33
C LEU A 380 -27.64 -18.19 -4.03
N ASN A 381 -26.92 -17.06 -4.08
CA ASN A 381 -27.37 -15.89 -4.83
C ASN A 381 -27.08 -16.02 -6.33
N GLN A 382 -27.81 -15.22 -7.14
CA GLN A 382 -27.58 -15.10 -8.57
C GLN A 382 -26.11 -14.78 -8.90
N HIS A 383 -25.68 -15.08 -10.13
CA HIS A 383 -24.31 -14.90 -10.60
C HIS A 383 -23.27 -15.87 -10.02
N ILE A 384 -23.75 -16.88 -9.30
CA ILE A 384 -22.93 -18.00 -8.85
C ILE A 384 -23.64 -19.29 -9.26
N PHE A 385 -22.91 -20.21 -9.89
CA PHE A 385 -23.36 -21.57 -10.11
C PHE A 385 -22.97 -22.46 -8.92
N LYS A 386 -23.89 -23.30 -8.47
CA LYS A 386 -23.56 -24.54 -7.78
C LYS A 386 -23.24 -25.57 -8.84
N VAL A 387 -22.03 -26.11 -8.81
CA VAL A 387 -21.53 -27.06 -9.78
C VAL A 387 -21.64 -28.46 -9.21
N ILE A 388 -22.38 -29.33 -9.86
CA ILE A 388 -22.58 -30.72 -9.44
C ILE A 388 -21.81 -31.61 -10.42
N PRO A 389 -20.61 -32.10 -10.04
CA PRO A 389 -19.80 -32.95 -10.89
C PRO A 389 -20.56 -34.23 -11.27
N LYS A 390 -20.40 -34.69 -12.51
CA LYS A 390 -20.91 -35.99 -12.93
C LYS A 390 -20.14 -37.11 -12.18
N PRO A 391 -20.75 -38.32 -12.00
CA PRO A 391 -20.18 -39.39 -11.20
C PRO A 391 -18.80 -39.94 -11.68
N PHE A 392 -18.39 -39.58 -12.88
CA PHE A 392 -17.15 -40.03 -13.49
C PHE A 392 -16.00 -39.01 -13.36
N ILE A 393 -16.23 -37.87 -12.70
CA ILE A 393 -15.22 -36.83 -12.50
C ILE A 393 -15.16 -36.44 -11.04
N GLU A 394 -13.95 -36.33 -10.53
CA GLU A 394 -13.71 -35.89 -9.17
C GLU A 394 -13.92 -34.37 -9.03
N ARG A 395 -14.61 -33.96 -7.96
CA ARG A 395 -14.89 -32.56 -7.64
C ARG A 395 -13.62 -31.70 -7.61
N ASP A 396 -12.59 -32.18 -6.94
CA ASP A 396 -11.36 -31.42 -6.74
C ASP A 396 -10.56 -31.30 -8.05
N PHE A 397 -10.60 -32.32 -8.92
CA PHE A 397 -10.02 -32.20 -10.26
C PHE A 397 -10.73 -31.12 -11.08
N LEU A 398 -12.06 -31.10 -11.04
CA LEU A 398 -12.85 -30.08 -11.73
C LEU A 398 -12.61 -28.67 -11.16
N TYR A 399 -12.49 -28.55 -9.83
CA TYR A 399 -12.11 -27.31 -9.17
C TYR A 399 -10.78 -26.75 -9.69
N TYR A 400 -9.74 -27.57 -9.74
CA TYR A 400 -8.43 -27.16 -10.25
C TYR A 400 -8.43 -26.90 -11.75
N SER A 401 -9.23 -27.64 -12.52
CA SER A 401 -9.39 -27.39 -13.95
C SER A 401 -10.00 -26.02 -14.20
N PHE A 402 -11.03 -25.63 -13.46
CA PHE A 402 -11.61 -24.30 -13.55
C PHE A 402 -10.65 -23.18 -13.16
N ILE A 403 -9.83 -23.36 -12.11
CA ILE A 403 -8.78 -22.39 -11.75
C ILE A 403 -7.86 -22.12 -12.95
N ASN A 404 -7.46 -23.17 -13.65
CA ASN A 404 -6.57 -23.02 -14.81
C ASN A 404 -7.23 -22.34 -16.01
N MET A 405 -8.55 -22.53 -16.16
CA MET A 405 -9.32 -21.98 -17.29
C MET A 405 -9.84 -20.55 -17.05
N ILE A 406 -9.67 -19.99 -15.84
CA ILE A 406 -10.21 -18.65 -15.53
C ILE A 406 -9.68 -17.59 -16.49
N ASP A 407 -8.38 -17.60 -16.80
CA ASP A 407 -7.75 -16.63 -17.70
C ASP A 407 -8.29 -16.76 -19.13
N ASP A 408 -8.57 -17.99 -19.59
CA ASP A 408 -9.18 -18.27 -20.90
C ASP A 408 -10.62 -17.76 -20.94
N PHE A 409 -11.40 -17.98 -19.88
CA PHE A 409 -12.76 -17.45 -19.78
C PHE A 409 -12.79 -15.92 -19.80
N TYR A 410 -11.82 -15.25 -19.17
CA TYR A 410 -11.69 -13.80 -19.27
C TYR A 410 -11.37 -13.36 -20.70
N ALA A 411 -10.45 -14.03 -21.38
CA ALA A 411 -10.06 -13.70 -22.75
C ALA A 411 -11.26 -13.82 -23.72
N GLU A 412 -12.06 -14.88 -23.62
CA GLU A 412 -13.25 -15.09 -24.43
C GLU A 412 -14.38 -14.10 -24.11
N SER A 413 -14.58 -13.74 -22.83
CA SER A 413 -15.63 -12.80 -22.42
C SER A 413 -15.43 -11.39 -22.97
N HIS A 414 -14.20 -10.94 -23.14
CA HIS A 414 -13.87 -9.63 -23.73
C HIS A 414 -14.09 -9.57 -25.25
N GLY A 415 -14.14 -10.72 -25.92
CA GLY A 415 -14.45 -10.83 -27.36
C GLY A 415 -15.94 -10.72 -27.72
N SER A 416 -16.85 -10.94 -26.76
CA SER A 416 -18.30 -11.03 -27.00
C SER A 416 -19.13 -9.86 -26.43
N GLY A 417 -18.50 -8.82 -25.85
CA GLY A 417 -19.19 -7.60 -25.40
C GLY A 417 -20.17 -7.79 -24.23
N MET A 418 -20.05 -8.87 -23.47
CA MET A 418 -20.78 -9.08 -22.21
C MET A 418 -19.82 -8.96 -21.03
N VAL A 419 -19.91 -7.86 -20.32
CA VAL A 419 -19.41 -7.69 -18.96
C VAL A 419 -20.59 -7.40 -18.05
#